data_e681c7057abc4ec053aa70363b3c3cef
#
_entry.id   e681c7057abc4ec053aa70363b3c3cef
#
_cell.length_a   1.000
_cell.length_b   1.000
_cell.length_c   1.000
_cell.angle_alpha   90.00
_cell.angle_beta   90.00
_cell.angle_gamma   90.00
#
_symmetry.space_group_name_H-M   'P 1'
#
loop_
_entity.id
_entity.type
_entity.pdbx_description
1 polymer ?
#
loop_
_entity_poly.entity_id
_entity_poly.type
_entity_poly.pdbx_seq_one_letter_code
_entity_poly.pdbx_strand_id
1 'polypeptide(L)'
;VTVPVLLAAGAVKTAVEGLLAAPDAWRGARPRVAYGTVGALRDRILAGEPCDATVLSAEAMALLVARGLIDPATVVPLGVTGVGLAAGNGVAVGPIDDEAGLVAALRAAPSIAWADPASGATAGRHFAAVLDRLGLAELVRTKSLIVPFGVEAVAACACGAVALAVSQATEIRGVPGVRLVGLLPPPHALVTA
;
A
#
# COMPACT_ATOMS: atom_id res chain seq x y z
N VAL A 1 26.00 21.40 -3.90
CA VAL A 1 24.78 21.12 -3.10
C VAL A 1 24.45 19.65 -3.26
N THR A 2 24.49 18.91 -2.16
CA THR A 2 24.15 17.47 -2.17
C THR A 2 22.66 17.32 -2.42
N VAL A 3 22.26 16.43 -3.31
CA VAL A 3 20.84 16.12 -3.56
C VAL A 3 20.30 15.24 -2.44
N PRO A 4 19.28 15.66 -1.67
CA PRO A 4 18.73 14.85 -0.60
C PRO A 4 18.14 13.54 -1.11
N VAL A 5 18.17 12.50 -0.28
CA VAL A 5 17.58 11.18 -0.56
C VAL A 5 16.38 10.94 0.33
N LEU A 6 15.23 10.69 -0.28
CA LEU A 6 13.98 10.32 0.40
C LEU A 6 13.66 8.84 0.09
N LEU A 7 13.51 8.04 1.14
CA LEU A 7 12.96 6.69 1.03
C LEU A 7 11.48 6.72 1.44
N ALA A 8 10.56 6.39 0.54
CA ALA A 8 9.12 6.55 0.79
C ALA A 8 8.34 5.28 0.45
N ALA A 9 7.44 4.87 1.36
CA ALA A 9 6.53 3.75 1.11
C ALA A 9 5.58 4.04 -0.06
N GLY A 10 5.21 3.01 -0.82
CA GLY A 10 4.31 3.14 -1.98
C GLY A 10 3.00 3.86 -1.67
N ALA A 11 2.47 3.64 -0.47
CA ALA A 11 1.22 4.26 0.00
C ALA A 11 1.20 5.80 -0.04
N VAL A 12 2.36 6.46 0.03
CA VAL A 12 2.47 7.93 -0.02
C VAL A 12 2.95 8.46 -1.36
N LYS A 13 3.17 7.58 -2.36
CA LYS A 13 3.76 7.97 -3.66
C LYS A 13 3.01 9.13 -4.31
N THR A 14 1.70 9.03 -4.47
CA THR A 14 0.89 10.07 -5.10
C THR A 14 1.00 11.41 -4.37
N ALA A 15 1.01 11.40 -3.03
CA ALA A 15 1.14 12.62 -2.23
C ALA A 15 2.53 13.25 -2.38
N VAL A 16 3.58 12.44 -2.34
CA VAL A 16 4.97 12.90 -2.51
C VAL A 16 5.18 13.46 -3.92
N GLU A 17 4.73 12.77 -4.96
CA GLU A 17 4.85 13.24 -6.34
C GLU A 17 4.06 14.53 -6.58
N GLY A 18 2.85 14.64 -6.01
CA GLY A 18 2.06 15.87 -6.05
C GLY A 18 2.76 17.04 -5.36
N LEU A 19 3.36 16.81 -4.19
CA LEU A 19 4.13 17.82 -3.48
C LEU A 19 5.34 18.28 -4.29
N LEU A 20 6.08 17.35 -4.87
CA LEU A 20 7.28 17.66 -5.67
C LEU A 20 6.95 18.33 -7.00
N ALA A 21 5.75 18.10 -7.55
CA ALA A 21 5.28 18.76 -8.77
C ALA A 21 4.81 20.20 -8.53
N ALA A 22 4.42 20.54 -7.31
CA ALA A 22 3.92 21.89 -6.98
C ALA A 22 5.07 22.91 -6.99
N PRO A 23 4.98 24.01 -7.78
CA PRO A 23 6.09 24.94 -7.99
C PRO A 23 6.61 25.60 -6.71
N ASP A 24 5.72 25.89 -5.77
CA ASP A 24 6.03 26.68 -4.57
C ASP A 24 6.12 25.81 -3.29
N ALA A 25 5.87 24.52 -3.39
CA ALA A 25 5.84 23.63 -2.22
C ALA A 25 7.24 23.18 -1.75
N TRP A 26 8.24 23.32 -2.59
CA TRP A 26 9.59 22.87 -2.29
C TRP A 26 10.61 24.00 -2.40
N ARG A 27 11.31 24.25 -1.29
CA ARG A 27 12.43 25.22 -1.25
C ARG A 27 13.76 24.47 -1.16
N GLY A 28 14.64 24.69 -2.12
CA GLY A 28 15.96 24.06 -2.18
C GLY A 28 16.10 22.95 -3.23
N ALA A 29 17.12 22.09 -3.07
CA ALA A 29 17.33 20.97 -3.99
C ALA A 29 16.24 19.92 -3.85
N ARG A 30 15.61 19.54 -4.97
CA ARG A 30 14.59 18.48 -4.97
C ARG A 30 15.22 17.15 -4.57
N PRO A 31 14.58 16.36 -3.68
CA PRO A 31 15.12 15.08 -3.29
C PRO A 31 15.04 14.06 -4.43
N ARG A 32 16.00 13.14 -4.44
CA ARG A 32 15.86 11.88 -5.16
C ARG A 32 15.00 10.96 -4.32
N VAL A 33 13.88 10.50 -4.86
CA VAL A 33 12.94 9.62 -4.14
C VAL A 33 13.12 8.19 -4.61
N ALA A 34 13.25 7.25 -3.67
CA ALA A 34 13.16 5.82 -3.92
C ALA A 34 11.91 5.26 -3.22
N TYR A 35 11.03 4.65 -4.00
CA TYR A 35 9.82 4.01 -3.50
C TYR A 35 10.04 2.52 -3.26
N GLY A 36 9.32 1.97 -2.27
CA GLY A 36 9.37 0.55 -1.94
C GLY A 36 8.26 0.13 -0.99
N THR A 37 8.25 -1.15 -0.62
CA THR A 37 7.40 -1.61 0.49
C THR A 37 7.97 -1.12 1.81
N VAL A 38 7.11 -0.97 2.82
CA VAL A 38 7.54 -0.57 4.18
C VAL A 38 8.63 -1.49 4.71
N GLY A 39 8.47 -2.82 4.52
CA GLY A 39 9.45 -3.80 4.97
C GLY A 39 10.79 -3.65 4.26
N ALA A 40 10.79 -3.57 2.92
CA ALA A 40 12.03 -3.45 2.15
C ALA A 40 12.80 -2.16 2.47
N LEU A 41 12.11 -1.03 2.60
CA LEU A 41 12.75 0.24 2.95
C LEU A 41 13.30 0.23 4.39
N ARG A 42 12.53 -0.31 5.34
CA ARG A 42 13.01 -0.51 6.71
C ARG A 42 14.30 -1.33 6.74
N ASP A 43 14.33 -2.44 6.02
CA ASP A 43 15.48 -3.35 6.00
C ASP A 43 16.72 -2.71 5.34
N ARG A 44 16.52 -1.88 4.30
CA ARG A 44 17.59 -1.06 3.71
C ARG A 44 18.19 -0.08 4.71
N ILE A 45 17.33 0.61 5.50
CA ILE A 45 17.79 1.55 6.53
C ILE A 45 18.53 0.78 7.65
N LEU A 46 17.99 -0.37 8.09
CA LEU A 46 18.66 -1.23 9.08
C LEU A 46 20.02 -1.75 8.59
N ALA A 47 20.18 -1.95 7.28
CA ALA A 47 21.45 -2.33 6.65
C ALA A 47 22.42 -1.14 6.47
N GLY A 48 22.04 0.07 6.90
CA GLY A 48 22.90 1.26 6.85
C GLY A 48 22.82 2.04 5.54
N GLU A 49 21.79 1.84 4.71
CA GLU A 49 21.63 2.66 3.50
C GLU A 49 21.35 4.12 3.89
N PRO A 50 22.16 5.08 3.38
CA PRO A 50 22.01 6.47 3.75
C PRO A 50 20.76 7.09 3.12
N CYS A 51 20.00 7.82 3.93
CA CYS A 51 18.90 8.67 3.48
C CYS A 51 18.79 9.89 4.40
N ASP A 52 18.31 11.01 3.84
CA ASP A 52 18.10 12.24 4.58
C ASP A 52 16.72 12.28 5.24
N ALA A 53 15.77 11.57 4.66
CA ALA A 53 14.41 11.42 5.21
C ALA A 53 13.78 10.09 4.78
N THR A 54 12.82 9.63 5.56
CA THR A 54 12.02 8.44 5.21
C THR A 54 10.56 8.63 5.60
N VAL A 55 9.64 8.03 4.80
CA VAL A 55 8.21 7.95 5.10
C VAL A 55 7.80 6.50 5.14
N LEU A 56 7.47 6.00 6.32
CA LEU A 56 7.12 4.60 6.58
C LEU A 56 5.87 4.54 7.48
N SER A 57 5.39 3.33 7.76
CA SER A 57 4.35 3.15 8.77
C SER A 57 4.86 3.48 10.18
N ALA A 58 3.95 3.88 11.07
CA ALA A 58 4.29 4.20 12.46
C ALA A 58 5.02 3.05 13.17
N GLU A 59 4.64 1.80 12.90
CA GLU A 59 5.32 0.62 13.45
C GLU A 59 6.79 0.54 12.99
N ALA A 60 7.05 0.74 11.69
CA ALA A 60 8.40 0.73 11.16
C ALA A 60 9.24 1.91 11.67
N MET A 61 8.63 3.10 11.77
CA MET A 61 9.28 4.28 12.36
C MET A 61 9.65 4.05 13.82
N ALA A 62 8.74 3.49 14.63
CA ALA A 62 9.01 3.17 16.03
C ALA A 62 10.19 2.21 16.19
N LEU A 63 10.30 1.18 15.32
CA LEU A 63 11.43 0.28 15.30
C LEU A 63 12.76 0.99 15.00
N LEU A 64 12.78 1.87 13.99
CA LEU A 64 13.98 2.61 13.60
C LEU A 64 14.42 3.61 14.67
N VAL A 65 13.48 4.27 15.34
CA VAL A 65 13.73 5.10 16.54
C VAL A 65 14.34 4.27 17.65
N ALA A 66 13.76 3.11 17.98
CA ALA A 66 14.27 2.22 19.02
C ALA A 66 15.69 1.69 18.73
N ARG A 67 16.10 1.67 17.46
CA ARG A 67 17.45 1.31 17.01
C ARG A 67 18.41 2.52 16.94
N GLY A 68 17.95 3.71 17.30
CA GLY A 68 18.76 4.94 17.26
C GLY A 68 19.10 5.44 15.84
N LEU A 69 18.37 4.98 14.83
CA LEU A 69 18.58 5.37 13.41
C LEU A 69 17.77 6.61 13.00
N ILE A 70 16.74 6.94 13.76
CA ILE A 70 15.87 8.11 13.57
C ILE A 70 15.79 8.87 14.89
N ASP A 71 16.00 10.18 14.85
CA ASP A 71 15.75 11.04 16.01
C ASP A 71 14.23 11.16 16.24
N PRO A 72 13.73 10.73 17.42
CA PRO A 72 12.30 10.78 17.72
C PRO A 72 11.71 12.20 17.65
N ALA A 73 12.51 13.25 17.88
CA ALA A 73 12.06 14.64 17.79
C ALA A 73 11.74 15.07 16.35
N THR A 74 12.20 14.33 15.35
CA THR A 74 11.96 14.62 13.93
C THR A 74 10.79 13.84 13.33
N VAL A 75 10.19 12.92 14.09
CA VAL A 75 9.07 12.10 13.60
C VAL A 75 7.78 12.91 13.59
N VAL A 76 7.18 13.03 12.41
CA VAL A 76 5.93 13.78 12.21
C VAL A 76 4.89 12.85 11.57
N PRO A 77 3.68 12.71 12.15
CA PRO A 77 2.59 11.96 11.53
C PRO A 77 2.08 12.70 10.29
N LEU A 78 1.94 11.99 9.17
CA LEU A 78 1.47 12.57 7.91
C LEU A 78 -0.03 12.30 7.67
N GLY A 79 -0.55 11.20 8.21
CA GLY A 79 -1.93 10.80 8.02
C GLY A 79 -2.13 9.31 8.15
N VAL A 80 -3.31 8.84 7.79
CA VAL A 80 -3.69 7.43 7.86
C VAL A 80 -4.25 6.94 6.53
N THR A 81 -4.03 5.66 6.23
CA THR A 81 -4.66 4.96 5.11
C THR A 81 -5.15 3.60 5.54
N GLY A 82 -6.09 3.03 4.81
CA GLY A 82 -6.59 1.68 5.06
C GLY A 82 -6.38 0.77 3.86
N VAL A 83 -6.38 -0.53 4.10
CA VAL A 83 -6.42 -1.53 3.03
C VAL A 83 -7.82 -1.56 2.43
N GLY A 84 -7.91 -1.51 1.11
CA GLY A 84 -9.15 -1.49 0.37
C GLY A 84 -9.18 -2.47 -0.80
N LEU A 85 -10.40 -2.72 -1.28
CA LEU A 85 -10.70 -3.50 -2.47
C LEU A 85 -10.95 -2.54 -3.63
N ALA A 86 -10.24 -2.73 -4.72
CA ALA A 86 -10.47 -2.06 -6.01
C ALA A 86 -11.18 -2.97 -6.98
N ALA A 87 -12.01 -2.40 -7.84
CA ALA A 87 -12.59 -3.07 -9.00
C ALA A 87 -12.23 -2.33 -10.28
N GLY A 88 -11.92 -3.09 -11.33
CA GLY A 88 -11.70 -2.55 -12.67
C GLY A 88 -12.97 -1.96 -13.28
N ASN A 89 -12.82 -1.13 -14.31
CA ASN A 89 -13.94 -0.55 -15.03
C ASN A 89 -14.86 -1.64 -15.59
N GLY A 90 -16.18 -1.45 -15.38
CA GLY A 90 -17.19 -2.41 -15.84
C GLY A 90 -17.35 -3.66 -14.97
N VAL A 91 -16.50 -3.87 -13.95
CA VAL A 91 -16.63 -4.99 -13.03
C VAL A 91 -17.70 -4.68 -11.98
N ALA A 92 -18.79 -5.46 -12.01
CA ALA A 92 -19.85 -5.35 -11.01
C ALA A 92 -19.42 -6.00 -9.71
N VAL A 93 -19.37 -5.22 -8.64
CA VAL A 93 -19.08 -5.68 -7.27
C VAL A 93 -20.05 -5.00 -6.33
N GLY A 94 -20.72 -5.78 -5.50
CA GLY A 94 -21.57 -5.29 -4.42
C GLY A 94 -20.77 -4.56 -3.33
N PRO A 95 -21.45 -3.93 -2.38
CA PRO A 95 -20.82 -3.29 -1.23
C PRO A 95 -20.05 -4.33 -0.39
N ILE A 96 -18.97 -3.88 0.24
CA ILE A 96 -18.15 -4.68 1.16
C ILE A 96 -18.17 -4.06 2.57
N ASP A 97 -19.34 -3.55 2.99
CA ASP A 97 -19.49 -2.83 4.25
C ASP A 97 -19.38 -3.76 5.48
N ASP A 98 -19.51 -5.07 5.24
CA ASP A 98 -19.37 -6.13 6.24
C ASP A 98 -18.58 -7.33 5.71
N GLU A 99 -18.33 -8.30 6.60
CA GLU A 99 -17.62 -9.54 6.26
C GLU A 99 -18.35 -10.34 5.17
N ALA A 100 -19.66 -10.41 5.21
CA ALA A 100 -20.46 -11.18 4.25
C ALA A 100 -20.32 -10.59 2.83
N GLY A 101 -20.39 -9.27 2.70
CA GLY A 101 -20.15 -8.57 1.44
C GLY A 101 -18.73 -8.77 0.91
N LEU A 102 -17.72 -8.70 1.78
CA LEU A 102 -16.34 -8.99 1.40
C LEU A 102 -16.18 -10.43 0.91
N VAL A 103 -16.70 -11.41 1.65
CA VAL A 103 -16.66 -12.83 1.26
C VAL A 103 -17.36 -13.06 -0.08
N ALA A 104 -18.54 -12.46 -0.28
CA ALA A 104 -19.28 -12.56 -1.53
C ALA A 104 -18.49 -11.99 -2.71
N ALA A 105 -17.88 -10.81 -2.55
CA ALA A 105 -17.04 -10.17 -3.56
C ALA A 105 -15.83 -11.05 -3.91
N LEU A 106 -15.12 -11.56 -2.88
CA LEU A 106 -13.95 -12.41 -3.08
C LEU A 106 -14.31 -13.75 -3.73
N ARG A 107 -15.45 -14.34 -3.43
CA ARG A 107 -15.91 -15.59 -4.06
C ARG A 107 -16.31 -15.38 -5.52
N ALA A 108 -17.05 -14.32 -5.82
CA ALA A 108 -17.59 -14.03 -7.14
C ALA A 108 -16.51 -13.55 -8.14
N ALA A 109 -15.44 -12.94 -7.66
CA ALA A 109 -14.40 -12.40 -8.52
C ALA A 109 -13.72 -13.50 -9.36
N PRO A 110 -13.57 -13.33 -10.69
CA PRO A 110 -12.87 -14.28 -11.53
C PRO A 110 -11.34 -14.22 -11.34
N SER A 111 -10.81 -13.08 -10.94
CA SER A 111 -9.37 -12.86 -10.72
C SER A 111 -9.14 -11.71 -9.74
N ILE A 112 -8.06 -11.79 -8.96
CA ILE A 112 -7.70 -10.80 -7.94
C ILE A 112 -6.18 -10.60 -7.98
N ALA A 113 -5.70 -9.34 -7.97
CA ALA A 113 -4.28 -9.03 -7.80
C ALA A 113 -4.03 -8.45 -6.40
N TRP A 114 -2.89 -8.79 -5.83
CA TRP A 114 -2.44 -8.26 -4.53
C TRP A 114 -0.93 -8.46 -4.34
N ALA A 115 -0.34 -7.67 -3.44
CA ALA A 115 1.09 -7.71 -3.22
C ALA A 115 1.52 -8.99 -2.48
N ASP A 116 2.68 -9.54 -2.87
CA ASP A 116 3.29 -10.67 -2.20
C ASP A 116 3.52 -10.35 -0.70
N PRO A 117 2.99 -11.15 0.23
CA PRO A 117 3.26 -11.01 1.66
C PRO A 117 4.76 -11.03 2.00
N ALA A 118 5.55 -11.80 1.25
CA ALA A 118 6.99 -11.92 1.45
C ALA A 118 7.77 -10.67 1.04
N SER A 119 7.19 -9.80 0.20
CA SER A 119 7.83 -8.53 -0.20
C SER A 119 7.90 -7.49 0.92
N GLY A 120 7.27 -7.74 2.08
CA GLY A 120 7.14 -6.78 3.17
C GLY A 120 6.06 -5.71 2.94
N ALA A 121 5.21 -5.88 1.92
CA ALA A 121 4.06 -5.01 1.68
C ALA A 121 3.01 -5.16 2.78
N THR A 122 2.66 -4.06 3.45
CA THR A 122 1.69 -4.06 4.56
C THR A 122 0.33 -4.58 4.13
N ALA A 123 -0.21 -4.12 2.99
CA ALA A 123 -1.51 -4.56 2.47
C ALA A 123 -1.49 -6.05 2.11
N GLY A 124 -0.40 -6.55 1.51
CA GLY A 124 -0.27 -7.96 1.14
C GLY A 124 -0.27 -8.88 2.35
N ARG A 125 0.56 -8.59 3.36
CA ARG A 125 0.59 -9.35 4.62
C ARG A 125 -0.75 -9.34 5.33
N HIS A 126 -1.39 -8.18 5.39
CA HIS A 126 -2.69 -8.06 6.03
C HIS A 126 -3.76 -8.85 5.29
N PHE A 127 -3.81 -8.75 3.96
CA PHE A 127 -4.80 -9.47 3.16
C PHE A 127 -4.61 -10.98 3.26
N ALA A 128 -3.38 -11.49 3.27
CA ALA A 128 -3.11 -12.92 3.51
C ALA A 128 -3.72 -13.37 4.84
N ALA A 129 -3.48 -12.63 5.93
CA ALA A 129 -4.05 -12.94 7.24
C ALA A 129 -5.60 -12.87 7.27
N VAL A 130 -6.21 -11.96 6.48
CA VAL A 130 -7.66 -11.91 6.30
C VAL A 130 -8.17 -13.15 5.60
N LEU A 131 -7.52 -13.57 4.51
CA LEU A 131 -7.90 -14.77 3.77
C LEU A 131 -7.83 -16.04 4.62
N ASP A 132 -6.80 -16.16 5.47
CA ASP A 132 -6.66 -17.27 6.41
C ASP A 132 -7.82 -17.30 7.41
N ARG A 133 -8.16 -16.15 8.03
CA ARG A 133 -9.28 -16.04 8.97
C ARG A 133 -10.63 -16.37 8.35
N LEU A 134 -10.82 -16.00 7.08
CA LEU A 134 -12.06 -16.26 6.34
C LEU A 134 -12.12 -17.67 5.75
N GLY A 135 -11.04 -18.47 5.83
CA GLY A 135 -10.95 -19.77 5.17
C GLY A 135 -11.01 -19.67 3.64
N LEU A 136 -10.53 -18.56 3.07
CA LEU A 136 -10.57 -18.29 1.63
C LEU A 136 -9.20 -18.35 0.96
N ALA A 137 -8.13 -18.64 1.70
CA ALA A 137 -6.76 -18.58 1.19
C ALA A 137 -6.58 -19.45 -0.08
N GLU A 138 -7.03 -20.71 -0.05
CA GLU A 138 -6.90 -21.62 -1.19
C GLU A 138 -7.75 -21.16 -2.39
N LEU A 139 -9.01 -20.78 -2.15
CA LEU A 139 -9.91 -20.29 -3.20
C LEU A 139 -9.33 -19.06 -3.91
N VAL A 140 -8.83 -18.10 -3.14
CA VAL A 140 -8.30 -16.86 -3.70
C VAL A 140 -6.96 -17.12 -4.40
N ARG A 141 -6.11 -17.99 -3.85
CA ARG A 141 -4.84 -18.38 -4.45
C ARG A 141 -4.97 -18.89 -5.89
N THR A 142 -6.00 -19.70 -6.18
CA THR A 142 -6.21 -20.28 -7.53
C THR A 142 -6.53 -19.24 -8.61
N LYS A 143 -6.90 -18.02 -8.22
CA LYS A 143 -7.27 -16.92 -9.11
C LYS A 143 -6.49 -15.63 -8.83
N SER A 144 -5.39 -15.74 -8.08
CA SER A 144 -4.56 -14.61 -7.71
C SER A 144 -3.46 -14.34 -8.72
N LEU A 145 -3.29 -13.06 -9.06
CA LEU A 145 -2.06 -12.51 -9.58
C LEU A 145 -1.30 -11.87 -8.40
N ILE A 146 -0.21 -12.51 -7.99
CA ILE A 146 0.66 -12.02 -6.92
C ILE A 146 1.78 -11.21 -7.55
N VAL A 147 1.95 -9.97 -7.09
CA VAL A 147 2.91 -8.99 -7.61
C VAL A 147 3.80 -8.45 -6.48
N PRO A 148 4.99 -7.91 -6.77
CA PRO A 148 5.88 -7.38 -5.73
C PRO A 148 5.28 -6.21 -4.92
N PHE A 149 4.52 -5.31 -5.57
CA PHE A 149 4.03 -4.07 -4.97
C PHE A 149 2.53 -3.87 -5.16
N GLY A 150 1.87 -3.20 -4.19
CA GLY A 150 0.45 -2.91 -4.25
C GLY A 150 0.04 -2.06 -5.46
N VAL A 151 0.87 -1.11 -5.85
CA VAL A 151 0.64 -0.28 -7.06
C VAL A 151 0.59 -1.11 -8.34
N GLU A 152 1.34 -2.22 -8.43
CA GLU A 152 1.31 -3.12 -9.58
C GLU A 152 0.01 -3.93 -9.61
N ALA A 153 -0.51 -4.32 -8.43
CA ALA A 153 -1.81 -4.96 -8.34
C ALA A 153 -2.93 -4.03 -8.84
N VAL A 154 -2.88 -2.75 -8.43
CA VAL A 154 -3.83 -1.74 -8.91
C VAL A 154 -3.68 -1.49 -10.41
N ALA A 155 -2.45 -1.42 -10.92
CA ALA A 155 -2.18 -1.25 -12.36
C ALA A 155 -2.72 -2.44 -13.19
N ALA A 156 -2.54 -3.68 -12.71
CA ALA A 156 -3.09 -4.86 -13.36
C ALA A 156 -4.63 -4.84 -13.41
N CYS A 157 -5.28 -4.33 -12.36
CA CYS A 157 -6.72 -4.13 -12.33
C CYS A 157 -7.16 -2.99 -13.28
N ALA A 158 -6.41 -1.89 -13.31
CA ALA A 158 -6.69 -0.74 -14.15
C ALA A 158 -6.64 -1.05 -15.65
N CYS A 159 -5.72 -1.91 -16.08
CA CYS A 159 -5.62 -2.34 -17.48
C CYS A 159 -6.53 -3.53 -17.83
N GLY A 160 -7.33 -4.04 -16.88
CA GLY A 160 -8.26 -5.15 -17.10
C GLY A 160 -7.62 -6.54 -17.09
N ALA A 161 -6.35 -6.68 -16.68
CA ALA A 161 -5.69 -7.98 -16.56
C ALA A 161 -6.30 -8.83 -15.42
N VAL A 162 -6.83 -8.18 -14.39
CA VAL A 162 -7.59 -8.80 -13.30
C VAL A 162 -8.86 -7.99 -13.00
N ALA A 163 -9.87 -8.66 -12.43
CA ALA A 163 -11.13 -8.02 -12.07
C ALA A 163 -11.02 -7.13 -10.83
N LEU A 164 -10.33 -7.62 -9.80
CA LEU A 164 -10.18 -6.94 -8.51
C LEU A 164 -8.71 -6.76 -8.15
N ALA A 165 -8.44 -5.77 -7.29
CA ALA A 165 -7.13 -5.65 -6.64
C ALA A 165 -7.30 -5.29 -5.16
N VAL A 166 -6.34 -5.72 -4.33
CA VAL A 166 -6.26 -5.32 -2.93
C VAL A 166 -4.96 -4.55 -2.70
N SER A 167 -5.08 -3.33 -2.20
CA SER A 167 -3.96 -2.46 -1.90
C SER A 167 -4.33 -1.39 -0.86
N GLN A 168 -3.39 -0.52 -0.51
CA GLN A 168 -3.71 0.68 0.27
C GLN A 168 -4.67 1.58 -0.50
N ALA A 169 -5.66 2.16 0.18
CA ALA A 169 -6.65 3.03 -0.46
C ALA A 169 -6.01 4.23 -1.18
N THR A 170 -4.89 4.72 -0.69
CA THR A 170 -4.10 5.79 -1.31
C THR A 170 -3.45 5.38 -2.63
N GLU A 171 -3.16 4.09 -2.81
CA GLU A 171 -2.64 3.54 -4.07
C GLU A 171 -3.75 3.27 -5.09
N ILE A 172 -5.01 3.15 -4.64
CA ILE A 172 -6.18 2.91 -5.49
C ILE A 172 -6.81 4.24 -5.96
N ARG A 173 -6.93 5.20 -5.03
CA ARG A 173 -7.62 6.47 -5.30
C ARG A 173 -6.89 7.28 -6.36
N GLY A 174 -7.66 7.79 -7.33
CA GLY A 174 -7.13 8.63 -8.40
C GLY A 174 -6.46 7.88 -9.55
N VAL A 175 -6.39 6.54 -9.50
CA VAL A 175 -5.87 5.74 -10.62
C VAL A 175 -6.99 5.55 -11.66
N PRO A 176 -6.81 6.04 -12.90
CA PRO A 176 -7.77 5.81 -13.97
C PRO A 176 -7.95 4.32 -14.26
N GLY A 177 -9.17 3.89 -14.53
CA GLY A 177 -9.46 2.48 -14.86
C GLY A 177 -9.86 1.60 -13.67
N VAL A 178 -9.78 2.12 -12.44
CA VAL A 178 -10.25 1.44 -11.23
C VAL A 178 -11.13 2.35 -10.38
N ARG A 179 -11.98 1.72 -9.58
CA ARG A 179 -12.70 2.37 -8.48
C ARG A 179 -12.39 1.69 -7.16
N LEU A 180 -12.28 2.44 -6.09
CA LEU A 180 -12.29 1.89 -4.73
C LEU A 180 -13.71 1.41 -4.42
N VAL A 181 -13.88 0.11 -4.19
CA VAL A 181 -15.16 -0.50 -3.76
C VAL A 181 -15.44 -0.12 -2.32
N GLY A 182 -14.45 -0.28 -1.45
CA GLY A 182 -14.49 0.06 -0.05
C GLY A 182 -13.19 -0.31 0.67
N LEU A 183 -13.04 0.14 1.90
CA LEU A 183 -12.02 -0.40 2.79
C LEU A 183 -12.43 -1.79 3.26
N LEU A 184 -11.48 -2.64 3.62
CA LEU A 184 -11.81 -3.91 4.25
C LEU A 184 -12.62 -3.65 5.53
N PRO A 185 -13.77 -4.31 5.73
CA PRO A 185 -14.66 -4.01 6.84
C PRO A 185 -14.15 -4.55 8.18
N PRO A 186 -14.63 -4.05 9.32
CA PRO A 186 -14.42 -4.72 10.60
C PRO A 186 -14.92 -6.19 10.57
N PRO A 187 -14.25 -7.14 11.23
CA PRO A 187 -13.02 -6.99 12.01
C PRO A 187 -11.72 -7.03 11.17
N HIS A 188 -11.82 -6.95 9.85
CA HIS A 188 -10.70 -7.07 8.90
C HIS A 188 -10.10 -5.71 8.49
N ALA A 189 -10.59 -4.62 9.06
CA ALA A 189 -10.03 -3.30 8.80
C ALA A 189 -8.59 -3.20 9.31
N LEU A 190 -7.72 -2.60 8.51
CA LEU A 190 -6.39 -2.17 8.91
C LEU A 190 -6.25 -0.69 8.60
N VAL A 191 -5.87 0.08 9.59
CA VAL A 191 -5.47 1.48 9.45
C VAL A 191 -3.97 1.56 9.66
N THR A 192 -3.26 2.13 8.69
CA THR A 192 -1.81 2.37 8.74
C THR A 192 -1.57 3.86 8.86
N ALA A 193 -0.86 4.27 9.89
CA ALA A 193 -0.41 5.64 10.10
C ALA A 193 1.06 5.79 9.69
#